data_1c8e83d74ef7c9eeadcc23d262263e15
#
_entry.id   1c8e83d74ef7c9eeadcc23d262263e15
#
_cell.length_a   1.000
_cell.length_b   1.000
_cell.length_c   1.000
_cell.angle_alpha   90.00
_cell.angle_beta   90.00
_cell.angle_gamma   90.00
#
_symmetry.space_group_name_H-M   'P 1'
#
loop_
_entity.id
_entity.type
_entity.pdbx_description
1 polymer ?
#
loop_
_entity_poly.entity_id
_entity_poly.type
_entity_poly.pdbx_seq_one_letter_code
_entity_poly.pdbx_strand_id
1 'polypeptide(L)'
;MLIGYPQICILCLWELTERDSAAEVVLALFFFISMSIALGWASLKVFRIAKRSVTMHKNPAYILYSDPSALNKWGFLYVQFRATAYYFIMPLLCYILVKALFIAFAQSSGTTQAIALVVVEAGFLIGVSILRPWMDKKTNAFNISIAAINFLNAIFLLVFTAVFNQPVSLYIQSHIVTVFLIQTTGDCDRCNGCHFLRL
;
A
#
# COMPACT_ATOMS: atom_id res chain seq x y z
N MET A 1 6.84 8.76 4.00
CA MET A 1 6.71 7.46 4.70
C MET A 1 5.78 6.50 3.97
N LEU A 2 4.53 6.85 3.69
CA LEU A 2 3.58 5.93 3.03
C LEU A 2 4.02 5.52 1.62
N ILE A 3 4.55 6.45 0.84
CA ILE A 3 5.03 6.23 -0.55
C ILE A 3 6.23 5.28 -0.60
N GLY A 4 7.17 5.39 0.32
CA GLY A 4 8.35 4.53 0.37
C GLY A 4 8.14 3.18 1.05
N TYR A 5 7.02 3.00 1.74
CA TYR A 5 6.77 1.81 2.53
C TYR A 5 6.81 0.50 1.73
N PRO A 6 6.14 0.40 0.55
CA PRO A 6 6.19 -0.82 -0.25
C PRO A 6 7.60 -1.19 -0.69
N GLN A 7 8.36 -0.19 -1.13
CA GLN A 7 9.71 -0.40 -1.61
C GLN A 7 10.66 -0.83 -0.48
N ILE A 8 10.57 -0.17 0.66
CA ILE A 8 11.34 -0.54 1.86
C ILE A 8 10.98 -1.97 2.30
N CYS A 9 9.69 -2.33 2.32
CA CYS A 9 9.29 -3.68 2.67
C CYS A 9 9.89 -4.73 1.73
N ILE A 10 9.82 -4.52 0.41
CA ILE A 10 10.35 -5.47 -0.57
C ILE A 10 11.87 -5.61 -0.42
N LEU A 11 12.60 -4.49 -0.39
CA LEU A 11 14.06 -4.49 -0.31
C LEU A 11 14.56 -5.09 1.01
N CYS A 12 13.96 -4.70 2.13
CA CYS A 12 14.38 -5.22 3.43
C CYS A 12 14.07 -6.72 3.58
N LEU A 13 12.93 -7.19 3.06
CA LEU A 13 12.58 -8.61 3.11
C LEU A 13 13.43 -9.43 2.13
N TRP A 14 13.80 -8.84 0.98
CA TRP A 14 14.70 -9.47 0.03
C TRP A 14 16.10 -9.66 0.62
N GLU A 15 16.64 -8.65 1.27
CA GLU A 15 17.94 -8.72 1.98
C GLU A 15 17.97 -9.83 3.05
N LEU A 16 16.84 -10.08 3.72
CA LEU A 16 16.74 -11.20 4.68
C LEU A 16 16.88 -12.57 4.00
N THR A 17 16.62 -12.65 2.70
CA THR A 17 16.71 -13.89 1.92
C THR A 17 18.12 -14.13 1.40
N GLU A 18 18.75 -13.10 0.83
CA GLU A 18 20.10 -13.17 0.24
C GLU A 18 21.20 -13.28 1.30
N ARG A 19 21.10 -12.52 2.39
CA ARG A 19 22.04 -12.54 3.53
C ARG A 19 23.51 -12.29 3.14
N ASP A 20 23.73 -11.30 2.30
CA ASP A 20 25.09 -10.99 1.80
C ASP A 20 26.02 -10.56 2.93
N SER A 21 25.55 -9.74 3.88
CA SER A 21 26.33 -9.23 4.98
C SER A 21 25.48 -9.15 6.27
N ALA A 22 26.05 -9.56 7.40
CA ALA A 22 25.35 -9.53 8.68
C ALA A 22 24.94 -8.10 9.09
N ALA A 23 25.71 -7.08 8.72
CA ALA A 23 25.41 -5.69 9.02
C ALA A 23 24.21 -5.19 8.21
N GLU A 24 24.11 -5.55 6.93
CA GLU A 24 23.00 -5.19 6.04
C GLU A 24 21.70 -5.84 6.47
N VAL A 25 21.73 -7.12 6.86
CA VAL A 25 20.58 -7.84 7.40
C VAL A 25 20.04 -7.16 8.66
N VAL A 26 20.91 -6.79 9.60
CA VAL A 26 20.50 -6.10 10.84
C VAL A 26 19.89 -4.73 10.52
N LEU A 27 20.49 -3.98 9.59
CA LEU A 27 19.98 -2.68 9.17
C LEU A 27 18.62 -2.79 8.47
N ALA A 28 18.47 -3.76 7.56
CA ALA A 28 17.22 -4.06 6.88
C ALA A 28 16.10 -4.41 7.86
N LEU A 29 16.40 -5.28 8.83
CA LEU A 29 15.46 -5.66 9.88
C LEU A 29 15.02 -4.46 10.72
N PHE A 30 15.97 -3.59 11.10
CA PHE A 30 15.70 -2.38 11.85
C PHE A 30 14.77 -1.42 11.09
N PHE A 31 15.05 -1.17 9.80
CA PHE A 31 14.20 -0.30 8.97
C PHE A 31 12.82 -0.90 8.74
N PHE A 32 12.72 -2.19 8.45
CA PHE A 32 11.44 -2.86 8.23
C PHE A 32 10.55 -2.80 9.48
N ILE A 33 11.11 -3.16 10.65
CA ILE A 33 10.38 -3.18 11.91
C ILE A 33 9.97 -1.76 12.31
N SER A 34 10.90 -0.78 12.27
CA SER A 34 10.63 0.59 12.67
C SER A 34 9.54 1.25 11.82
N MET A 35 9.60 1.08 10.50
CA MET A 35 8.59 1.62 9.58
C MET A 35 7.23 0.95 9.75
N SER A 36 7.21 -0.38 9.88
CA SER A 36 5.96 -1.14 10.07
C SER A 36 5.28 -0.80 11.39
N ILE A 37 6.05 -0.67 12.47
CA ILE A 37 5.52 -0.25 13.77
C ILE A 37 5.03 1.19 13.72
N ALA A 38 5.78 2.11 13.12
CA ALA A 38 5.39 3.52 13.02
C ALA A 38 4.08 3.70 12.26
N LEU A 39 3.95 3.09 11.06
CA LEU A 39 2.74 3.18 10.24
C LEU A 39 1.57 2.41 10.87
N GLY A 40 1.81 1.25 11.44
CA GLY A 40 0.80 0.46 12.16
C GLY A 40 0.26 1.23 13.37
N TRP A 41 1.14 1.82 14.18
CA TRP A 41 0.73 2.63 15.34
C TRP A 41 -0.04 3.89 14.91
N ALA A 42 0.42 4.57 13.87
CA ALA A 42 -0.26 5.74 13.31
C ALA A 42 -1.67 5.39 12.83
N SER A 43 -1.83 4.29 12.07
CA SER A 43 -3.13 3.83 11.59
C SER A 43 -4.07 3.40 12.71
N LEU A 44 -3.56 2.75 13.76
CA LEU A 44 -4.31 2.43 14.96
C LEU A 44 -4.78 3.68 15.72
N LYS A 45 -3.94 4.73 15.76
CA LYS A 45 -4.34 6.03 16.36
C LYS A 45 -5.50 6.65 15.58
N VAL A 46 -5.39 6.72 14.25
CA VAL A 46 -6.48 7.22 13.38
C VAL A 46 -7.76 6.42 13.61
N PHE A 47 -7.67 5.09 13.64
CA PHE A 47 -8.82 4.23 13.90
C PHE A 47 -9.48 4.50 15.27
N ARG A 48 -8.68 4.66 16.33
CA ARG A 48 -9.19 4.97 17.69
C ARG A 48 -9.87 6.35 17.74
N ILE A 49 -9.28 7.38 17.10
CA ILE A 49 -9.86 8.73 17.04
C ILE A 49 -11.18 8.68 16.29
N ALA A 50 -11.24 8.00 15.13
CA ALA A 50 -12.45 7.85 14.35
C ALA A 50 -13.55 7.10 15.11
N LYS A 51 -13.20 6.00 15.77
CA LYS A 51 -14.14 5.24 16.61
C LYS A 51 -14.71 6.10 17.75
N ARG A 52 -13.88 6.91 18.41
CA ARG A 52 -14.33 7.86 19.43
C ARG A 52 -15.28 8.91 18.86
N SER A 53 -14.99 9.42 17.65
CA SER A 53 -15.85 10.37 16.94
C SER A 53 -17.24 9.78 16.63
N VAL A 54 -17.27 8.53 16.18
CA VAL A 54 -18.54 7.80 15.93
C VAL A 54 -19.34 7.63 17.21
N THR A 55 -18.67 7.28 18.33
CA THR A 55 -19.37 7.06 19.61
C THR A 55 -19.96 8.36 20.17
N MET A 56 -19.26 9.49 20.06
CA MET A 56 -19.70 10.77 20.63
C MET A 56 -20.66 11.54 19.72
N HIS A 57 -20.38 11.55 18.41
CA HIS A 57 -21.08 12.43 17.46
C HIS A 57 -21.84 11.67 16.37
N LYS A 58 -21.85 10.34 16.41
CA LYS A 58 -22.43 9.45 15.36
C LYS A 58 -21.88 9.71 13.94
N ASN A 59 -20.78 10.49 13.85
CA ASN A 59 -20.13 10.85 12.60
C ASN A 59 -18.60 10.72 12.73
N PRO A 60 -17.94 9.87 11.95
CA PRO A 60 -16.49 9.69 11.99
C PRO A 60 -15.73 10.94 11.56
N ALA A 61 -16.31 11.77 10.68
CA ALA A 61 -15.70 12.97 10.15
C ALA A 61 -15.50 14.08 11.20
N TYR A 62 -16.36 14.15 12.21
CA TYR A 62 -16.39 15.30 13.10
C TYR A 62 -15.07 15.57 13.78
N ILE A 63 -14.52 14.62 14.53
CA ILE A 63 -13.23 14.82 15.22
C ILE A 63 -12.05 14.73 14.24
N LEU A 64 -12.11 13.85 13.22
CA LEU A 64 -11.02 13.67 12.28
C LEU A 64 -10.70 14.93 11.46
N TYR A 65 -11.72 15.72 11.10
CA TYR A 65 -11.55 16.87 10.19
C TYR A 65 -11.73 18.22 10.90
N SER A 66 -12.36 18.29 12.08
CA SER A 66 -12.53 19.54 12.82
C SER A 66 -11.39 19.81 13.80
N ASP A 67 -10.63 18.80 14.23
CA ASP A 67 -9.49 18.99 15.11
C ASP A 67 -8.19 19.27 14.30
N PRO A 68 -7.68 20.51 14.30
CA PRO A 68 -6.45 20.86 13.58
C PRO A 68 -5.24 20.07 14.04
N SER A 69 -5.20 19.66 15.31
CA SER A 69 -4.11 18.89 15.88
C SER A 69 -4.08 17.46 15.32
N ALA A 70 -5.24 16.83 15.18
CA ALA A 70 -5.37 15.50 14.58
C ALA A 70 -5.06 15.54 13.09
N LEU A 71 -5.57 16.56 12.38
CA LEU A 71 -5.37 16.75 10.95
C LEU A 71 -3.89 16.98 10.59
N ASN A 72 -3.20 17.85 11.29
CA ASN A 72 -1.79 18.15 11.03
C ASN A 72 -0.85 16.96 11.33
N LYS A 73 -1.16 16.16 12.37
CA LYS A 73 -0.32 15.02 12.76
C LYS A 73 -0.58 13.75 11.93
N TRP A 74 -1.84 13.44 11.64
CA TRP A 74 -2.26 12.16 11.08
C TRP A 74 -2.97 12.28 9.72
N GLY A 75 -3.23 13.51 9.25
CA GLY A 75 -3.99 13.78 8.03
C GLY A 75 -3.42 13.08 6.80
N PHE A 76 -2.09 12.97 6.68
CA PHE A 76 -1.43 12.30 5.54
C PHE A 76 -1.86 10.83 5.35
N LEU A 77 -2.42 10.20 6.38
CA LEU A 77 -2.88 8.81 6.34
C LEU A 77 -4.32 8.66 5.84
N TYR A 78 -5.21 9.61 6.16
CA TYR A 78 -6.64 9.41 5.96
C TYR A 78 -7.34 10.47 5.09
N VAL A 79 -6.71 11.63 4.82
CA VAL A 79 -7.35 12.72 4.04
C VAL A 79 -7.77 12.27 2.64
N GLN A 80 -7.05 11.33 2.04
CA GLN A 80 -7.39 10.77 0.74
C GLN A 80 -8.64 9.87 0.75
N PHE A 81 -9.02 9.36 1.93
CA PHE A 81 -10.13 8.44 2.06
C PHE A 81 -11.42 9.16 2.45
N ARG A 82 -12.53 8.54 2.09
CA ARG A 82 -13.86 8.94 2.53
C ARG A 82 -13.94 8.86 4.04
N ALA A 83 -14.61 9.83 4.69
CA ALA A 83 -14.77 9.84 6.15
C ALA A 83 -15.37 8.55 6.71
N THR A 84 -16.25 7.88 5.96
CA THR A 84 -16.84 6.59 6.33
C THR A 84 -15.88 5.41 6.13
N ALA A 85 -14.85 5.56 5.29
CA ALA A 85 -13.87 4.51 4.96
C ALA A 85 -12.49 4.75 5.60
N TYR A 86 -12.45 5.46 6.73
CA TYR A 86 -11.22 5.75 7.48
C TYR A 86 -10.41 4.51 7.86
N TYR A 87 -11.07 3.37 7.99
CA TYR A 87 -10.44 2.08 8.32
C TYR A 87 -9.66 1.48 7.15
N PHE A 88 -9.85 1.97 5.93
CA PHE A 88 -9.26 1.38 4.73
C PHE A 88 -7.72 1.43 4.71
N ILE A 89 -7.12 2.33 5.49
CA ILE A 89 -5.66 2.38 5.65
C ILE A 89 -5.08 1.05 6.20
N MET A 90 -5.82 0.36 7.08
CA MET A 90 -5.37 -0.92 7.65
C MET A 90 -5.28 -2.03 6.60
N PRO A 91 -6.35 -2.35 5.85
CA PRO A 91 -6.28 -3.33 4.77
C PRO A 91 -5.29 -2.94 3.67
N LEU A 92 -5.10 -1.64 3.40
CA LEU A 92 -4.10 -1.18 2.43
C LEU A 92 -2.68 -1.51 2.88
N LEU A 93 -2.32 -1.23 4.13
CA LEU A 93 -1.01 -1.59 4.69
C LEU A 93 -0.81 -3.10 4.72
N CYS A 94 -1.85 -3.86 5.07
CA CYS A 94 -1.82 -5.31 5.06
C CYS A 94 -1.60 -5.88 3.65
N TYR A 95 -2.30 -5.34 2.65
CA TYR A 95 -2.11 -5.70 1.24
C TYR A 95 -0.66 -5.47 0.78
N ILE A 96 -0.08 -4.31 1.11
CA ILE A 96 1.32 -3.99 0.77
C ILE A 96 2.28 -4.99 1.42
N LEU A 97 2.09 -5.30 2.70
CA LEU A 97 2.90 -6.26 3.45
C LEU A 97 2.81 -7.66 2.84
N VAL A 98 1.60 -8.16 2.61
CA VAL A 98 1.39 -9.50 2.03
C VAL A 98 2.02 -9.60 0.65
N LYS A 99 1.85 -8.57 -0.18
CA LYS A 99 2.47 -8.51 -1.50
C LYS A 99 3.99 -8.54 -1.41
N ALA A 100 4.59 -7.73 -0.53
CA ALA A 100 6.03 -7.70 -0.31
C ALA A 100 6.58 -9.05 0.19
N LEU A 101 5.87 -9.73 1.09
CA LEU A 101 6.23 -11.07 1.57
C LEU A 101 6.30 -12.09 0.44
N PHE A 102 5.28 -12.15 -0.43
CA PHE A 102 5.30 -13.09 -1.56
C PHE A 102 6.38 -12.75 -2.58
N ILE A 103 6.65 -11.47 -2.82
CA ILE A 103 7.72 -11.05 -3.73
C ILE A 103 9.10 -11.44 -3.18
N ALA A 104 9.34 -11.28 -1.87
CA ALA A 104 10.63 -11.56 -1.27
C ALA A 104 10.89 -13.06 -1.04
N PHE A 105 9.92 -13.79 -0.46
CA PHE A 105 10.16 -15.17 -0.02
C PHE A 105 9.81 -16.24 -1.06
N ALA A 106 8.95 -15.95 -2.03
CA ALA A 106 8.54 -16.94 -3.03
C ALA A 106 9.42 -16.97 -4.29
N GLN A 107 10.64 -16.40 -4.24
CA GLN A 107 11.54 -16.34 -5.39
C GLN A 107 12.03 -17.72 -5.85
N SER A 108 12.13 -18.68 -4.94
CA SER A 108 12.56 -20.04 -5.25
C SER A 108 11.61 -20.79 -6.19
N SER A 109 10.33 -20.40 -6.24
CA SER A 109 9.32 -21.01 -7.12
C SER A 109 8.47 -19.93 -7.80
N GLY A 110 8.89 -19.51 -9.00
CA GLY A 110 8.23 -18.44 -9.77
C GLY A 110 6.74 -18.67 -10.00
N THR A 111 6.32 -19.93 -10.22
CA THR A 111 4.90 -20.27 -10.40
C THR A 111 4.07 -20.02 -9.14
N THR A 112 4.59 -20.43 -7.98
CA THR A 112 3.92 -20.19 -6.68
C THR A 112 3.81 -18.69 -6.39
N GLN A 113 4.86 -17.93 -6.66
CA GLN A 113 4.88 -16.48 -6.54
C GLN A 113 3.82 -15.82 -7.44
N ALA A 114 3.77 -16.23 -8.72
CA ALA A 114 2.82 -15.67 -9.67
C ALA A 114 1.36 -15.97 -9.27
N ILE A 115 1.05 -17.19 -8.85
CA ILE A 115 -0.28 -17.56 -8.37
C ILE A 115 -0.67 -16.74 -7.15
N ALA A 116 0.23 -16.62 -6.16
CA ALA A 116 -0.02 -15.84 -4.95
C ALA A 116 -0.29 -14.37 -5.28
N LEU A 117 0.49 -13.77 -6.18
CA LEU A 117 0.28 -12.38 -6.61
C LEU A 117 -1.08 -12.19 -7.31
N VAL A 118 -1.49 -13.12 -8.20
CA VAL A 118 -2.81 -13.06 -8.84
C VAL A 118 -3.93 -13.08 -7.79
N VAL A 119 -3.85 -13.95 -6.79
CA VAL A 119 -4.86 -14.04 -5.72
C VAL A 119 -4.91 -12.75 -4.89
N VAL A 120 -3.75 -12.20 -4.53
CA VAL A 120 -3.65 -10.95 -3.75
C VAL A 120 -4.20 -9.77 -4.54
N GLU A 121 -3.84 -9.62 -5.82
CA GLU A 121 -4.33 -8.53 -6.68
C GLU A 121 -5.83 -8.66 -6.96
N ALA A 122 -6.34 -9.87 -7.19
CA ALA A 122 -7.78 -10.12 -7.34
C ALA A 122 -8.54 -9.71 -6.09
N GLY A 123 -8.07 -10.11 -4.91
CA GLY A 123 -8.67 -9.74 -3.62
C GLY A 123 -8.69 -8.24 -3.40
N PHE A 124 -7.59 -7.56 -3.72
CA PHE A 124 -7.50 -6.10 -3.61
C PHE A 124 -8.45 -5.40 -4.60
N LEU A 125 -8.47 -5.82 -5.87
CA LEU A 125 -9.37 -5.27 -6.90
C LEU A 125 -10.85 -5.40 -6.50
N ILE A 126 -11.26 -6.58 -6.01
CA ILE A 126 -12.62 -6.81 -5.53
C ILE A 126 -12.92 -5.89 -4.33
N GLY A 127 -12.02 -5.83 -3.36
CA GLY A 127 -12.17 -4.99 -2.18
C GLY A 127 -12.34 -3.51 -2.52
N VAL A 128 -11.50 -2.97 -3.39
CA VAL A 128 -11.56 -1.57 -3.83
C VAL A 128 -12.82 -1.28 -4.66
N SER A 129 -13.24 -2.20 -5.51
CA SER A 129 -14.43 -2.05 -6.36
C SER A 129 -15.72 -1.99 -5.53
N ILE A 130 -15.79 -2.76 -4.45
CA ILE A 130 -16.97 -2.80 -3.54
C ILE A 130 -16.95 -1.60 -2.59
N LEU A 131 -15.82 -1.37 -1.91
CA LEU A 131 -15.73 -0.39 -0.83
C LEU A 131 -15.65 1.05 -1.34
N ARG A 132 -15.03 1.28 -2.51
CA ARG A 132 -14.82 2.60 -3.11
C ARG A 132 -14.35 3.63 -2.06
N PRO A 133 -13.18 3.40 -1.44
CA PRO A 133 -12.79 4.10 -0.22
C PRO A 133 -12.36 5.55 -0.43
N TRP A 134 -12.02 5.98 -1.66
CA TRP A 134 -11.57 7.34 -1.93
C TRP A 134 -12.69 8.35 -1.93
N MET A 135 -12.35 9.60 -1.64
CA MET A 135 -13.30 10.69 -1.45
C MET A 135 -14.07 11.01 -2.73
N ASP A 136 -13.37 11.11 -3.87
CA ASP A 136 -13.94 11.51 -5.14
C ASP A 136 -14.27 10.31 -6.05
N LYS A 137 -15.35 10.45 -6.84
CA LYS A 137 -15.73 9.44 -7.84
C LYS A 137 -14.63 9.23 -8.89
N LYS A 138 -13.97 10.32 -9.30
CA LYS A 138 -12.89 10.28 -10.29
C LYS A 138 -11.66 9.55 -9.74
N THR A 139 -11.27 9.84 -8.50
CA THR A 139 -10.18 9.18 -7.79
C THR A 139 -10.48 7.69 -7.57
N ASN A 140 -11.73 7.34 -7.22
CA ASN A 140 -12.13 5.94 -7.13
C ASN A 140 -11.99 5.21 -8.47
N ALA A 141 -12.51 5.78 -9.55
CA ALA A 141 -12.40 5.18 -10.89
C ALA A 141 -10.93 5.00 -11.31
N PHE A 142 -10.10 5.99 -11.05
CA PHE A 142 -8.67 5.93 -11.34
C PHE A 142 -7.96 4.81 -10.56
N ASN A 143 -8.18 4.73 -9.26
CA ASN A 143 -7.55 3.68 -8.43
C ASN A 143 -8.07 2.27 -8.74
N ILE A 144 -9.36 2.13 -9.10
CA ILE A 144 -9.90 0.86 -9.59
C ILE A 144 -9.22 0.48 -10.93
N SER A 145 -9.04 1.43 -11.84
CA SER A 145 -8.33 1.16 -13.10
C SER A 145 -6.89 0.72 -12.87
N ILE A 146 -6.19 1.34 -11.93
CA ILE A 146 -4.82 0.93 -11.56
C ILE A 146 -4.82 -0.48 -10.94
N ALA A 147 -5.75 -0.78 -10.05
CA ALA A 147 -5.88 -2.12 -9.47
C ALA A 147 -6.18 -3.17 -10.55
N ALA A 148 -7.00 -2.84 -11.57
CA ALA A 148 -7.25 -3.71 -12.72
C ALA A 148 -5.99 -3.94 -13.56
N ILE A 149 -5.19 -2.90 -13.81
CA ILE A 149 -3.91 -3.02 -14.51
C ILE A 149 -2.93 -3.90 -13.73
N ASN A 150 -2.83 -3.72 -12.41
CA ASN A 150 -1.98 -4.56 -11.57
C ASN A 150 -2.41 -6.03 -11.60
N PHE A 151 -3.73 -6.29 -11.58
CA PHE A 151 -4.26 -7.64 -11.71
C PHE A 151 -3.95 -8.26 -13.09
N LEU A 152 -4.09 -7.49 -14.17
CA LEU A 152 -3.69 -7.94 -15.51
C LEU A 152 -2.18 -8.24 -15.58
N ASN A 153 -1.35 -7.39 -15.00
CA ASN A 153 0.09 -7.64 -14.93
C ASN A 153 0.42 -8.92 -14.16
N ALA A 154 -0.31 -9.21 -13.08
CA ALA A 154 -0.13 -10.46 -12.33
C ALA A 154 -0.54 -11.70 -13.17
N ILE A 155 -1.61 -11.59 -13.96
CA ILE A 155 -2.01 -12.66 -14.92
C ILE A 155 -0.92 -12.85 -15.98
N PHE A 156 -0.41 -11.77 -16.58
CA PHE A 156 0.68 -11.88 -17.55
C PHE A 156 1.92 -12.53 -16.92
N LEU A 157 2.27 -12.14 -15.70
CA LEU A 157 3.36 -12.75 -14.95
C LEU A 157 3.15 -14.27 -14.82
N LEU A 158 1.95 -14.71 -14.46
CA LEU A 158 1.60 -16.13 -14.34
C LEU A 158 1.73 -16.85 -15.67
N VAL A 159 1.18 -16.28 -16.76
CA VAL A 159 1.26 -16.87 -18.11
C VAL A 159 2.71 -17.01 -18.56
N PHE A 160 3.52 -15.96 -18.41
CA PHE A 160 4.93 -16.02 -18.81
C PHE A 160 5.72 -17.02 -17.97
N THR A 161 5.49 -17.08 -16.67
CA THR A 161 6.16 -18.04 -15.80
C THR A 161 5.76 -19.48 -16.12
N ALA A 162 4.48 -19.72 -16.40
CA ALA A 162 3.98 -21.07 -16.74
C ALA A 162 4.45 -21.54 -18.12
N VAL A 163 4.51 -20.65 -19.12
CA VAL A 163 4.86 -20.99 -20.50
C VAL A 163 6.37 -21.14 -20.70
N PHE A 164 7.16 -20.23 -20.11
CA PHE A 164 8.61 -20.17 -20.37
C PHE A 164 9.44 -20.93 -19.34
N ASN A 165 8.85 -21.40 -18.25
CA ASN A 165 9.55 -22.09 -17.15
C ASN A 165 10.86 -21.40 -16.71
N GLN A 166 10.95 -20.09 -16.92
CA GLN A 166 12.09 -19.26 -16.56
C GLN A 166 11.78 -18.53 -15.25
N PRO A 167 12.72 -18.47 -14.32
CA PRO A 167 12.59 -17.57 -13.17
C PRO A 167 12.45 -16.16 -13.76
N VAL A 168 11.31 -15.53 -13.48
CA VAL A 168 11.05 -14.17 -13.97
C VAL A 168 12.07 -13.24 -13.35
N SER A 169 13.05 -12.87 -14.16
CA SER A 169 14.14 -11.98 -13.82
C SER A 169 13.64 -10.67 -13.20
N LEU A 170 14.44 -10.09 -12.32
CA LEU A 170 14.36 -8.76 -11.68
C LEU A 170 13.75 -7.62 -12.54
N TYR A 171 13.75 -7.79 -13.86
CA TYR A 171 13.24 -6.80 -14.81
C TYR A 171 11.73 -6.55 -14.68
N ILE A 172 10.92 -7.60 -14.44
CA ILE A 172 9.47 -7.45 -14.26
C ILE A 172 9.17 -6.92 -12.85
N GLN A 173 10.00 -7.25 -11.87
CA GLN A 173 9.89 -6.74 -10.52
C GLN A 173 10.11 -5.22 -10.47
N SER A 174 11.04 -4.68 -11.27
CA SER A 174 11.25 -3.24 -11.40
C SER A 174 10.04 -2.53 -12.04
N HIS A 175 9.40 -3.14 -13.02
CA HIS A 175 8.18 -2.58 -13.64
C HIS A 175 7.00 -2.55 -12.68
N ILE A 176 6.79 -3.58 -11.86
CA ILE A 176 5.75 -3.60 -10.83
C ILE A 176 6.00 -2.49 -9.80
N VAL A 177 7.25 -2.32 -9.37
CA VAL A 177 7.64 -1.25 -8.43
C VAL A 177 7.46 0.13 -9.08
N THR A 178 7.84 0.29 -10.36
CA THR A 178 7.70 1.56 -11.09
C THR A 178 6.22 1.94 -11.28
N VAL A 179 5.37 0.99 -11.65
CA VAL A 179 3.92 1.23 -11.76
C VAL A 179 3.33 1.57 -10.40
N PHE A 180 3.78 0.92 -9.33
CA PHE A 180 3.35 1.22 -7.97
C PHE A 180 3.82 2.61 -7.51
N LEU A 181 5.04 3.03 -7.86
CA LEU A 181 5.54 4.39 -7.58
C LEU A 181 4.77 5.45 -8.37
N ILE A 182 4.47 5.22 -9.64
CA ILE A 182 3.63 6.11 -10.44
C ILE A 182 2.23 6.24 -9.83
N GLN A 183 1.70 5.16 -9.27
CA GLN A 183 0.40 5.15 -8.59
C GLN A 183 0.40 6.05 -7.34
N THR A 184 1.47 6.03 -6.56
CA THR A 184 1.57 6.83 -5.33
C THR A 184 1.94 8.28 -5.62
N THR A 185 2.72 8.56 -6.67
CA THR A 185 3.09 9.92 -7.08
C THR A 185 1.98 10.60 -7.89
N GLY A 186 1.24 9.86 -8.70
CA GLY A 186 0.09 10.40 -9.45
C GLY A 186 -1.05 10.91 -8.57
N ASP A 187 -1.18 10.39 -7.36
CA ASP A 187 -2.12 10.91 -6.36
C ASP A 187 -1.66 12.26 -5.77
N CYS A 188 -0.35 12.54 -5.77
CA CYS A 188 0.18 13.80 -5.23
C CYS A 188 -0.01 14.99 -6.18
N ASP A 189 0.11 14.78 -7.49
CA ASP A 189 -0.03 15.86 -8.49
C ASP A 189 -1.48 16.23 -8.78
N ARG A 190 -2.44 15.40 -8.44
CA ARG A 190 -3.87 15.62 -8.66
C ARG A 190 -4.61 16.26 -7.49
N CYS A 191 -4.02 16.28 -6.32
CA CYS A 191 -4.50 17.08 -5.20
C CYS A 191 -4.14 18.54 -5.46
N ASN A 192 -4.93 19.25 -6.27
CA ASN A 192 -4.96 20.71 -6.38
C ASN A 192 -5.27 21.42 -5.03
N GLY A 193 -5.00 20.74 -3.92
CA GLY A 193 -5.12 21.23 -2.56
C GLY A 193 -3.79 21.63 -1.90
N CYS A 194 -2.64 21.48 -2.58
CA CYS A 194 -1.34 22.00 -2.08
C CYS A 194 -1.21 23.53 -2.18
N HIS A 195 -2.32 24.26 -2.23
CA HIS A 195 -2.31 25.72 -2.01
C HIS A 195 -2.09 26.11 -0.53
N PHE A 196 -1.87 25.14 0.34
CA PHE A 196 -1.74 25.41 1.79
C PHE A 196 -0.28 25.49 2.30
N LEU A 197 0.71 25.45 1.40
CA LEU A 197 2.13 25.64 1.77
C LEU A 197 2.74 26.91 1.16
N ARG A 198 1.95 27.98 1.02
CA ARG A 198 2.44 29.33 0.81
C ARG A 198 1.78 30.30 1.82
N LEU A 199 2.22 30.22 3.05
CA LEU A 199 2.26 31.32 4.01
C LEU A 199 3.31 30.99 5.07
#